data_6ab9989e14e25331b0b460de3ceca243
#
_entry.id   6ab9989e14e25331b0b460de3ceca243
#
_cell.length_a   1.000
_cell.length_b   1.000
_cell.length_c   1.000
_cell.angle_alpha   90.00
_cell.angle_beta   90.00
_cell.angle_gamma   90.00
#
_symmetry.space_group_name_H-M   'P 1'
#
loop_
_entity.id
_entity.type
_entity.pdbx_description
1 polymer ?
#
loop_
_entity_poly.entity_id
_entity_poly.type
_entity_poly.pdbx_seq_one_letter_code
_entity_poly.pdbx_strand_id
1 'polypeptide(L)'
;MTMKETYLSMGIGEKTYEFCEKIEQNLKERFCEIDKVAEQNQMKVLGAMQKNHVSEACFAATTGYGYNDMGRETLEQVYADTFHTEAALVRPQITCGTHALALALSANLRPGDELLSPVGKPYDTLEEVIGIRPSVGSLREYNISYRQVDLLSDGSFDWEGIRAAINEKTKVATIQRSKGYQTRPTLSVERIGELISFIKSIKPDVICMVDNCYGEFIEEIEPSDVGADMTVGSLIKNPGGGLAPIGGYICGTAACIEQCAYRLSAPGLGQEVGASLGVLPSFYQGFFLAPTVAAGALKGAIFAANVFEKLGYDVIPNGTEPRYDIIQAVTLKKPEALIAFCQGIQAAAPVDSYVTPEPWDMPGYDSQVIMAAGAFIQGSSIELSADGPLKEPYAVYFQGGLTWYHAKYGIMMALEKLVQAGIVTL
;
A
#
# COMPACT_ATOMS: atom_id res chain seq x y z
N MET A 1 -14.89 -2.17 35.23
CA MET A 1 -15.15 -2.98 34.01
C MET A 1 -13.82 -3.56 33.58
N THR A 2 -13.71 -4.87 33.46
CA THR A 2 -12.51 -5.56 32.95
C THR A 2 -12.44 -5.41 31.42
N MET A 3 -11.29 -5.69 30.80
CA MET A 3 -11.15 -5.66 29.34
C MET A 3 -12.14 -6.61 28.67
N LYS A 4 -12.33 -7.82 29.21
CA LYS A 4 -13.34 -8.77 28.73
C LYS A 4 -14.75 -8.16 28.75
N GLU A 5 -15.16 -7.59 29.86
CA GLU A 5 -16.49 -6.94 29.96
C GLU A 5 -16.66 -5.80 28.95
N THR A 6 -15.58 -5.06 28.65
CA THR A 6 -15.61 -4.01 27.63
C THR A 6 -15.90 -4.61 26.24
N TYR A 7 -15.17 -5.64 25.81
CA TYR A 7 -15.42 -6.29 24.53
C TYR A 7 -16.82 -6.92 24.42
N LEU A 8 -17.29 -7.56 25.52
CA LEU A 8 -18.65 -8.11 25.57
C LEU A 8 -19.70 -7.02 25.39
N SER A 9 -19.52 -5.87 26.05
CA SER A 9 -20.44 -4.72 25.91
C SER A 9 -20.43 -4.09 24.51
N MET A 10 -19.37 -4.32 23.75
CA MET A 10 -19.22 -3.89 22.36
C MET A 10 -19.67 -4.94 21.34
N GLY A 11 -20.35 -6.00 21.77
CA GLY A 11 -20.97 -6.98 20.89
C GLY A 11 -20.13 -8.21 20.55
N ILE A 12 -18.97 -8.38 21.19
CA ILE A 12 -18.15 -9.60 21.04
C ILE A 12 -18.67 -10.67 22.01
N GLY A 13 -18.94 -11.88 21.50
CA GLY A 13 -19.33 -13.02 22.34
C GLY A 13 -18.18 -13.54 23.20
N GLU A 14 -18.51 -14.16 24.35
CA GLU A 14 -17.50 -14.67 25.29
C GLU A 14 -16.56 -15.69 24.65
N LYS A 15 -17.07 -16.63 23.85
CA LYS A 15 -16.26 -17.62 23.15
C LYS A 15 -15.31 -16.99 22.12
N THR A 16 -15.80 -16.02 21.36
CA THR A 16 -14.99 -15.25 20.39
C THR A 16 -13.86 -14.52 21.10
N TYR A 17 -14.16 -13.88 22.22
CA TYR A 17 -13.14 -13.20 23.03
C TYR A 17 -12.06 -14.17 23.51
N GLU A 18 -12.43 -15.28 24.15
CA GLU A 18 -11.49 -16.27 24.71
C GLU A 18 -10.65 -16.96 23.61
N PHE A 19 -11.24 -17.23 22.46
CA PHE A 19 -10.54 -17.79 21.31
C PHE A 19 -9.46 -16.82 20.79
N CYS A 20 -9.82 -15.56 20.59
CA CYS A 20 -8.93 -14.53 20.10
C CYS A 20 -7.81 -14.17 21.09
N GLU A 21 -8.11 -14.11 22.39
CA GLU A 21 -7.10 -13.85 23.42
C GLU A 21 -6.01 -14.93 23.45
N LYS A 22 -6.39 -16.21 23.31
CA LYS A 22 -5.40 -17.31 23.23
C LYS A 22 -4.47 -17.18 22.03
N ILE A 23 -4.99 -16.71 20.90
CA ILE A 23 -4.18 -16.49 19.69
C ILE A 23 -3.23 -15.32 19.91
N GLU A 24 -3.71 -14.20 20.43
CA GLU A 24 -2.87 -13.02 20.69
C GLU A 24 -1.70 -13.34 21.64
N GLN A 25 -1.95 -14.14 22.67
CA GLN A 25 -0.90 -14.52 23.61
C GLN A 25 0.28 -15.21 22.94
N ASN A 26 0.04 -15.99 21.86
CA ASN A 26 1.06 -16.70 21.10
C ASN A 26 1.81 -15.78 20.13
N LEU A 27 1.32 -14.57 19.87
CA LEU A 27 1.90 -13.62 18.92
C LEU A 27 2.81 -12.57 19.56
N LYS A 28 2.97 -12.59 20.89
CA LYS A 28 3.72 -11.55 21.62
C LYS A 28 5.15 -11.36 21.13
N GLU A 29 5.89 -12.46 20.93
CA GLU A 29 7.28 -12.40 20.46
C GLU A 29 7.35 -11.78 19.05
N ARG A 30 6.48 -12.23 18.15
CA ARG A 30 6.41 -11.70 16.78
C ARG A 30 6.01 -10.22 16.77
N PHE A 31 5.11 -9.81 17.66
CA PHE A 31 4.74 -8.41 17.79
C PHE A 31 5.87 -7.53 18.32
N CYS A 32 6.70 -8.06 19.23
CA CYS A 32 7.91 -7.37 19.67
C CYS A 32 8.94 -7.18 18.54
N GLU A 33 9.05 -8.11 17.60
CA GLU A 33 9.92 -7.95 16.42
C GLU A 33 9.40 -6.84 15.50
N ILE A 34 8.08 -6.80 15.27
CA ILE A 34 7.44 -5.72 14.49
C ILE A 34 7.67 -4.37 15.15
N ASP A 35 7.57 -4.28 16.48
CA ASP A 35 7.81 -3.04 17.22
C ASP A 35 9.24 -2.54 17.06
N LYS A 36 10.24 -3.44 17.00
CA LYS A 36 11.65 -3.06 16.74
C LYS A 36 11.83 -2.46 15.35
N VAL A 37 11.22 -3.07 14.33
CA VAL A 37 11.24 -2.52 12.95
C VAL A 37 10.55 -1.16 12.91
N ALA A 38 9.42 -1.01 13.59
CA ALA A 38 8.72 0.27 13.70
C ALA A 38 9.57 1.34 14.41
N GLU A 39 10.25 0.98 15.51
CA GLU A 39 11.16 1.88 16.23
C GLU A 39 12.31 2.35 15.33
N GLN A 40 12.94 1.45 14.58
CA GLN A 40 14.00 1.78 13.64
C GLN A 40 13.52 2.74 12.56
N ASN A 41 12.38 2.45 11.95
CA ASN A 41 11.76 3.32 10.94
C ASN A 41 11.35 4.68 11.53
N GLN A 42 10.85 4.69 12.77
CA GLN A 42 10.51 5.93 13.47
C GLN A 42 11.76 6.81 13.66
N MET A 43 12.90 6.21 13.99
CA MET A 43 14.15 6.96 14.13
C MET A 43 14.68 7.49 12.81
N LYS A 44 14.48 6.77 11.68
CA LYS A 44 14.79 7.31 10.33
C LYS A 44 13.97 8.56 10.03
N VAL A 45 12.66 8.50 10.21
CA VAL A 45 11.77 9.64 9.97
C VAL A 45 12.11 10.83 10.87
N LEU A 46 12.28 10.59 12.18
CA LEU A 46 12.67 11.63 13.14
C LEU A 46 14.01 12.25 12.79
N GLY A 47 15.01 11.43 12.47
CA GLY A 47 16.34 11.89 12.07
C GLY A 47 16.30 12.75 10.81
N ALA A 48 15.52 12.36 9.80
CA ALA A 48 15.33 13.14 8.59
C ALA A 48 14.66 14.49 8.88
N MET A 49 13.62 14.53 9.72
CA MET A 49 12.97 15.79 10.14
C MET A 49 13.94 16.73 10.87
N GLN A 50 14.75 16.20 11.80
CA GLN A 50 15.75 16.97 12.53
C GLN A 50 16.87 17.49 11.61
N LYS A 51 17.37 16.64 10.72
CA LYS A 51 18.41 17.00 9.73
C LYS A 51 17.96 18.15 8.84
N ASN A 52 16.70 18.16 8.44
CA ASN A 52 16.11 19.16 7.57
C ASN A 52 15.51 20.35 8.35
N HIS A 53 15.77 20.48 9.64
CA HIS A 53 15.34 21.58 10.47
C HIS A 53 13.84 21.88 10.38
N VAL A 54 13.00 20.84 10.36
CA VAL A 54 11.54 21.02 10.34
C VAL A 54 11.12 21.93 11.48
N SER A 55 10.46 23.02 11.16
CA SER A 55 10.04 24.06 12.09
C SER A 55 8.57 24.40 11.90
N GLU A 56 7.97 25.14 12.83
CA GLU A 56 6.59 25.62 12.73
C GLU A 56 6.33 26.40 11.42
N ALA A 57 7.33 27.09 10.90
CA ALA A 57 7.24 27.80 9.62
C ALA A 57 6.97 26.88 8.42
N CYS A 58 7.37 25.59 8.49
CA CYS A 58 7.07 24.61 7.46
C CYS A 58 5.58 24.27 7.36
N PHE A 59 4.76 24.65 8.33
CA PHE A 59 3.33 24.39 8.36
C PHE A 59 2.48 25.51 7.75
N ALA A 60 3.12 26.60 7.33
CA ALA A 60 2.43 27.72 6.69
C ALA A 60 1.83 27.30 5.35
N ALA A 61 0.57 27.69 5.12
CA ALA A 61 -0.12 27.43 3.87
C ALA A 61 0.35 28.37 2.76
N THR A 62 0.52 27.84 1.56
CA THR A 62 0.69 28.63 0.35
C THR A 62 -0.51 28.48 -0.58
N THR A 63 -0.71 29.46 -1.47
CA THR A 63 -1.79 29.50 -2.46
C THR A 63 -1.25 29.90 -3.83
N GLY A 64 -2.06 29.78 -4.87
CA GLY A 64 -1.67 30.14 -6.23
C GLY A 64 -0.51 29.31 -6.75
N TYR A 65 0.54 29.95 -7.21
CA TYR A 65 1.72 29.23 -7.72
C TYR A 65 2.50 28.49 -6.62
N GLY A 66 2.45 28.95 -5.38
CA GLY A 66 3.20 28.35 -4.27
C GLY A 66 4.72 28.41 -4.47
N TYR A 67 5.25 29.49 -5.05
CA TYR A 67 6.70 29.70 -5.13
C TYR A 67 7.31 29.81 -3.74
N ASN A 68 8.51 29.25 -3.57
CA ASN A 68 9.25 29.26 -2.31
C ASN A 68 8.41 28.69 -1.14
N ASP A 69 7.63 27.64 -1.39
CA ASP A 69 6.91 26.93 -0.33
C ASP A 69 7.91 26.11 0.49
N MET A 70 8.46 26.75 1.52
CA MET A 70 9.48 26.16 2.39
C MET A 70 9.00 24.83 2.99
N GLY A 71 7.74 24.74 3.38
CA GLY A 71 7.20 23.53 4.00
C GLY A 71 7.14 22.36 3.01
N ARG A 72 6.73 22.61 1.78
CA ARG A 72 6.72 21.63 0.69
C ARG A 72 8.14 21.15 0.38
N GLU A 73 9.07 22.07 0.17
CA GLU A 73 10.45 21.76 -0.19
C GLU A 73 11.15 20.98 0.93
N THR A 74 10.96 21.39 2.18
CA THR A 74 11.49 20.66 3.35
C THR A 74 10.87 19.26 3.48
N LEU A 75 9.56 19.10 3.23
CA LEU A 75 8.91 17.79 3.28
C LEU A 75 9.47 16.84 2.24
N GLU A 76 9.67 17.30 1.01
CA GLU A 76 10.27 16.53 -0.07
C GLU A 76 11.69 16.07 0.29
N GLN A 77 12.47 16.93 0.95
CA GLN A 77 13.78 16.56 1.43
C GLN A 77 13.72 15.56 2.60
N VAL A 78 12.75 15.68 3.50
CA VAL A 78 12.51 14.71 4.58
C VAL A 78 12.19 13.32 4.01
N TYR A 79 11.36 13.26 2.97
CA TYR A 79 11.08 12.00 2.27
C TYR A 79 12.32 11.44 1.58
N ALA A 80 13.06 12.27 0.84
CA ALA A 80 14.29 11.86 0.17
C ALA A 80 15.30 11.27 1.16
N ASP A 81 15.53 11.93 2.29
CA ASP A 81 16.43 11.43 3.34
C ASP A 81 15.92 10.16 4.02
N THR A 82 14.61 10.03 4.27
CA THR A 82 14.03 8.84 4.90
C THR A 82 14.12 7.62 4.01
N PHE A 83 13.90 7.80 2.70
CA PHE A 83 13.96 6.73 1.69
C PHE A 83 15.35 6.60 1.05
N HIS A 84 16.37 7.33 1.53
CA HIS A 84 17.74 7.35 1.03
C HIS A 84 17.81 7.57 -0.49
N THR A 85 17.08 8.57 -1.00
CA THR A 85 17.02 8.95 -2.40
C THR A 85 17.61 10.34 -2.63
N GLU A 86 17.91 10.69 -3.89
CA GLU A 86 18.48 12.00 -4.25
C GLU A 86 17.45 13.12 -4.18
N ALA A 87 16.18 12.79 -4.48
CA ALA A 87 15.08 13.76 -4.52
C ALA A 87 13.73 13.07 -4.30
N ALA A 88 12.71 13.89 -4.02
CA ALA A 88 11.32 13.42 -3.89
C ALA A 88 10.33 14.46 -4.42
N LEU A 89 9.13 13.99 -4.78
CA LEU A 89 7.90 14.77 -4.95
C LEU A 89 6.87 14.25 -3.95
N VAL A 90 6.36 15.13 -3.09
CA VAL A 90 5.34 14.82 -2.08
C VAL A 90 4.24 15.88 -2.16
N ARG A 91 3.18 15.59 -2.89
CA ARG A 91 2.27 16.64 -3.34
C ARG A 91 0.78 16.28 -3.17
N PRO A 92 -0.04 17.23 -2.72
CA PRO A 92 -1.50 17.07 -2.77
C PRO A 92 -2.04 17.08 -4.21
N GLN A 93 -1.31 17.66 -5.17
CA GLN A 93 -1.66 17.65 -6.60
C GLN A 93 -1.52 16.26 -7.24
N ILE A 94 -0.81 15.35 -6.62
CA ILE A 94 -0.81 13.92 -6.97
C ILE A 94 -2.02 13.30 -6.26
N THR A 95 -3.14 13.18 -6.93
CA THR A 95 -4.45 12.94 -6.32
C THR A 95 -4.64 11.57 -5.66
N CYS A 96 -3.85 10.57 -6.06
CA CYS A 96 -3.95 9.20 -5.55
C CYS A 96 -2.72 8.37 -5.97
N GLY A 97 -2.61 7.12 -5.49
CA GLY A 97 -1.53 6.21 -5.86
C GLY A 97 -1.47 5.90 -7.35
N THR A 98 -2.62 5.65 -7.99
CA THR A 98 -2.68 5.45 -9.45
C THR A 98 -2.15 6.65 -10.21
N HIS A 99 -2.47 7.88 -9.77
CA HIS A 99 -1.92 9.10 -10.39
C HIS A 99 -0.40 9.19 -10.17
N ALA A 100 0.11 8.86 -8.99
CA ALA A 100 1.56 8.84 -8.74
C ALA A 100 2.29 7.88 -9.69
N LEU A 101 1.78 6.67 -9.85
CA LEU A 101 2.33 5.66 -10.76
C LEU A 101 2.21 6.09 -12.24
N ALA A 102 1.05 6.58 -12.66
CA ALA A 102 0.84 7.09 -14.01
C ALA A 102 1.79 8.26 -14.34
N LEU A 103 1.98 9.16 -13.37
CA LEU A 103 2.92 10.28 -13.46
C LEU A 103 4.36 9.78 -13.62
N ALA A 104 4.82 8.88 -12.75
CA ALA A 104 6.17 8.34 -12.80
C ALA A 104 6.47 7.63 -14.13
N LEU A 105 5.53 6.83 -14.62
CA LEU A 105 5.65 6.15 -15.91
C LEU A 105 5.67 7.15 -17.07
N SER A 106 4.65 8.02 -17.19
CA SER A 106 4.52 8.96 -18.31
C SER A 106 5.61 10.02 -18.34
N ALA A 107 6.24 10.31 -17.20
CA ALA A 107 7.35 11.24 -17.09
C ALA A 107 8.66 10.66 -17.61
N ASN A 108 8.88 9.36 -17.44
CA ASN A 108 10.16 8.70 -17.73
C ASN A 108 10.13 7.82 -18.99
N LEU A 109 9.00 7.79 -19.70
CA LEU A 109 8.84 7.11 -20.98
C LEU A 109 8.64 8.12 -22.11
N ARG A 110 9.13 7.79 -23.31
CA ARG A 110 9.00 8.58 -24.53
C ARG A 110 8.40 7.73 -25.64
N PRO A 111 7.80 8.33 -26.68
CA PRO A 111 7.30 7.59 -27.84
C PRO A 111 8.38 6.68 -28.45
N GLY A 112 8.10 5.40 -28.57
CA GLY A 112 9.04 4.38 -29.05
C GLY A 112 9.68 3.55 -27.95
N ASP A 113 9.60 3.97 -26.69
CA ASP A 113 10.09 3.21 -25.53
C ASP A 113 9.18 1.99 -25.22
N GLU A 114 9.73 1.08 -24.44
CA GLU A 114 9.03 -0.08 -23.91
C GLU A 114 9.01 -0.07 -22.37
N LEU A 115 7.83 -0.31 -21.82
CA LEU A 115 7.59 -0.60 -20.40
C LEU A 115 7.61 -2.12 -20.18
N LEU A 116 8.47 -2.61 -19.29
CA LEU A 116 8.54 -4.01 -18.87
C LEU A 116 7.90 -4.17 -17.51
N SER A 117 7.01 -5.17 -17.35
CA SER A 117 6.56 -5.66 -16.04
C SER A 117 7.14 -7.06 -15.79
N PRO A 118 8.19 -7.20 -14.99
CA PRO A 118 8.91 -8.46 -14.81
C PRO A 118 8.33 -9.36 -13.71
N VAL A 119 7.20 -8.98 -13.10
CA VAL A 119 6.57 -9.68 -11.96
C VAL A 119 5.07 -9.94 -12.22
N GLY A 120 4.70 -10.09 -13.48
CA GLY A 120 3.33 -10.30 -13.90
C GLY A 120 2.56 -9.00 -14.16
N LYS A 121 1.24 -9.13 -14.25
CA LYS A 121 0.35 -8.01 -14.52
C LYS A 121 0.41 -6.97 -13.39
N PRO A 122 0.52 -5.67 -13.71
CA PRO A 122 0.45 -4.63 -12.70
C PRO A 122 -0.97 -4.52 -12.10
N TYR A 123 -1.11 -3.69 -11.05
CA TYR A 123 -2.39 -3.44 -10.39
C TYR A 123 -3.47 -2.99 -11.38
N ASP A 124 -4.70 -3.43 -11.17
CA ASP A 124 -5.82 -3.29 -12.13
C ASP A 124 -6.03 -1.85 -12.63
N THR A 125 -5.86 -0.84 -11.77
CA THR A 125 -6.02 0.57 -12.17
C THR A 125 -4.93 1.05 -13.15
N LEU A 126 -3.80 0.35 -13.27
CA LEU A 126 -2.75 0.66 -14.25
C LEU A 126 -3.00 0.03 -15.61
N GLU A 127 -3.91 -0.92 -15.74
CA GLU A 127 -4.20 -1.55 -17.04
C GLU A 127 -4.64 -0.54 -18.10
N GLU A 128 -5.49 0.41 -17.72
CA GLU A 128 -5.94 1.48 -18.60
C GLU A 128 -4.88 2.55 -18.81
N VAL A 129 -4.13 2.88 -17.76
CA VAL A 129 -3.00 3.82 -17.86
C VAL A 129 -1.97 3.33 -18.88
N ILE A 130 -1.64 2.06 -18.84
CA ILE A 130 -0.67 1.44 -19.76
C ILE A 130 -1.29 1.21 -21.15
N GLY A 131 -2.58 0.87 -21.19
CA GLY A 131 -3.29 0.48 -22.41
C GLY A 131 -3.33 -1.04 -22.63
N ILE A 132 -3.17 -1.83 -21.54
CA ILE A 132 -3.46 -3.28 -21.53
C ILE A 132 -4.95 -3.46 -21.81
N ARG A 133 -5.81 -2.77 -21.07
CA ARG A 133 -7.20 -2.50 -21.47
C ARG A 133 -7.21 -1.22 -22.30
N PRO A 134 -7.88 -1.22 -23.48
CA PRO A 134 -7.94 -0.03 -24.32
C PRO A 134 -8.56 1.17 -23.58
N SER A 135 -7.83 2.27 -23.53
CA SER A 135 -8.29 3.51 -22.92
C SER A 135 -7.68 4.71 -23.63
N VAL A 136 -8.48 5.77 -23.80
CA VAL A 136 -8.03 7.05 -24.36
C VAL A 136 -7.04 7.71 -23.41
N GLY A 137 -5.93 8.19 -23.95
CA GLY A 137 -4.85 8.81 -23.16
C GLY A 137 -3.88 7.82 -22.54
N SER A 138 -4.01 6.52 -22.82
CA SER A 138 -3.09 5.50 -22.33
C SER A 138 -1.68 5.66 -22.92
N LEU A 139 -0.66 5.09 -22.25
CA LEU A 139 0.72 5.07 -22.75
C LEU A 139 0.83 4.46 -24.16
N ARG A 140 0.00 3.48 -24.45
CA ARG A 140 -0.07 2.85 -25.79
C ARG A 140 -0.44 3.84 -26.89
N GLU A 141 -1.35 4.77 -26.64
CA GLU A 141 -1.71 5.81 -27.63
C GLU A 141 -0.56 6.80 -27.89
N TYR A 142 0.38 6.94 -26.96
CA TYR A 142 1.61 7.69 -27.12
C TYR A 142 2.77 6.86 -27.69
N ASN A 143 2.45 5.70 -28.33
CA ASN A 143 3.43 4.81 -28.94
C ASN A 143 4.46 4.26 -27.95
N ILE A 144 4.04 3.99 -26.72
CA ILE A 144 4.83 3.27 -25.71
C ILE A 144 4.35 1.82 -25.70
N SER A 145 5.26 0.87 -25.91
CA SER A 145 4.94 -0.55 -25.89
C SER A 145 4.98 -1.11 -24.49
N TYR A 146 4.23 -2.19 -24.24
CA TYR A 146 4.19 -2.90 -22.98
C TYR A 146 4.58 -4.36 -23.16
N ARG A 147 5.39 -4.87 -22.25
CA ARG A 147 5.78 -6.29 -22.18
C ARG A 147 5.66 -6.79 -20.76
N GLN A 148 5.19 -8.02 -20.61
CA GLN A 148 4.99 -8.67 -19.30
C GLN A 148 5.76 -9.99 -19.28
N VAL A 149 6.36 -10.30 -18.14
CA VAL A 149 6.88 -11.62 -17.79
C VAL A 149 6.22 -12.01 -16.47
N ASP A 150 5.51 -13.14 -16.48
CA ASP A 150 4.84 -13.64 -15.29
C ASP A 150 5.83 -14.34 -14.36
N LEU A 151 5.47 -14.41 -13.07
CA LEU A 151 6.20 -15.27 -12.14
C LEU A 151 5.98 -16.74 -12.51
N LEU A 152 6.95 -17.59 -12.17
CA LEU A 152 6.78 -19.04 -12.27
C LEU A 152 5.70 -19.52 -11.30
N SER A 153 5.23 -20.76 -11.49
CA SER A 153 4.14 -21.34 -10.71
C SER A 153 4.41 -21.44 -9.20
N ASP A 154 5.69 -21.43 -8.80
CA ASP A 154 6.14 -21.41 -7.41
C ASP A 154 6.32 -19.98 -6.85
N GLY A 155 6.01 -18.96 -7.63
CA GLY A 155 6.18 -17.56 -7.26
C GLY A 155 7.60 -17.00 -7.42
N SER A 156 8.53 -17.78 -8.00
CA SER A 156 9.88 -17.30 -8.32
C SER A 156 9.91 -16.51 -9.62
N PHE A 157 10.98 -15.72 -9.82
CA PHE A 157 11.17 -14.95 -11.03
C PHE A 157 11.54 -15.87 -12.21
N ASP A 158 10.93 -15.62 -13.35
CA ASP A 158 11.35 -16.22 -14.63
C ASP A 158 12.56 -15.45 -15.19
N TRP A 159 13.75 -15.78 -14.69
CA TRP A 159 15.01 -15.11 -15.08
C TRP A 159 15.29 -15.17 -16.60
N GLU A 160 14.99 -16.30 -17.23
CA GLU A 160 15.20 -16.46 -18.67
C GLU A 160 14.17 -15.66 -19.48
N GLY A 161 12.90 -15.67 -19.04
CA GLY A 161 11.85 -14.85 -19.63
C GLY A 161 12.16 -13.36 -19.51
N ILE A 162 12.63 -12.90 -18.35
CA ILE A 162 13.04 -11.50 -18.13
C ILE A 162 14.22 -11.14 -19.03
N ARG A 163 15.24 -12.00 -19.12
CA ARG A 163 16.39 -11.79 -20.02
C ARG A 163 15.97 -11.67 -21.49
N ALA A 164 15.08 -12.53 -21.94
CA ALA A 164 14.57 -12.52 -23.31
C ALA A 164 13.65 -11.32 -23.60
N ALA A 165 12.99 -10.77 -22.57
CA ALA A 165 12.10 -9.64 -22.71
C ALA A 165 12.84 -8.31 -22.83
N ILE A 166 13.99 -8.15 -22.15
CA ILE A 166 14.79 -6.91 -22.18
C ILE A 166 15.41 -6.71 -23.55
N ASN A 167 15.21 -5.53 -24.14
CA ASN A 167 15.73 -5.14 -25.43
C ASN A 167 16.13 -3.65 -25.46
N GLU A 168 16.58 -3.15 -26.59
CA GLU A 168 17.04 -1.76 -26.73
C GLU A 168 15.97 -0.71 -26.37
N LYS A 169 14.69 -1.01 -26.60
CA LYS A 169 13.57 -0.11 -26.29
C LYS A 169 13.13 -0.15 -24.82
N THR A 170 13.52 -1.18 -24.07
CA THR A 170 13.15 -1.32 -22.66
C THR A 170 13.74 -0.16 -21.86
N LYS A 171 12.90 0.79 -21.44
CA LYS A 171 13.31 2.01 -20.74
C LYS A 171 12.95 2.00 -19.26
N VAL A 172 11.77 1.50 -18.92
CA VAL A 172 11.30 1.39 -17.54
C VAL A 172 10.90 -0.05 -17.25
N ALA A 173 11.35 -0.57 -16.11
CA ALA A 173 10.84 -1.80 -15.51
C ALA A 173 9.97 -1.43 -14.30
N THR A 174 8.67 -1.76 -14.33
CA THR A 174 7.75 -1.51 -13.22
C THR A 174 7.60 -2.75 -12.36
N ILE A 175 7.91 -2.64 -11.08
CA ILE A 175 7.92 -3.74 -10.11
C ILE A 175 6.85 -3.45 -9.06
N GLN A 176 5.76 -4.20 -9.06
CA GLN A 176 4.76 -4.10 -8.02
C GLN A 176 5.15 -4.96 -6.81
N ARG A 177 5.40 -4.33 -5.65
CA ARG A 177 5.81 -5.00 -4.41
C ARG A 177 4.68 -5.84 -3.82
N SER A 178 3.57 -5.20 -3.50
CA SER A 178 2.41 -5.87 -2.92
C SER A 178 1.67 -6.74 -3.95
N LYS A 179 1.05 -7.81 -3.48
CA LYS A 179 0.25 -8.70 -4.33
C LYS A 179 -1.08 -8.11 -4.81
N GLY A 180 -1.60 -7.07 -4.14
CA GLY A 180 -2.96 -6.60 -4.42
C GLY A 180 -3.98 -7.72 -4.25
N TYR A 181 -4.87 -7.91 -5.24
CA TYR A 181 -5.85 -9.00 -5.29
C TYR A 181 -5.32 -10.29 -5.95
N GLN A 182 -4.01 -10.38 -6.18
CA GLN A 182 -3.42 -11.58 -6.78
C GLN A 182 -3.05 -12.61 -5.71
N THR A 183 -2.89 -13.87 -6.13
CA THR A 183 -2.47 -14.97 -5.23
C THR A 183 -0.95 -15.13 -5.14
N ARG A 184 -0.18 -14.33 -5.89
CA ARG A 184 1.28 -14.37 -5.86
C ARG A 184 1.85 -13.90 -4.50
N PRO A 185 3.07 -14.27 -4.14
CA PRO A 185 3.74 -13.71 -2.96
C PRO A 185 3.99 -12.21 -3.10
N THR A 186 3.95 -11.48 -1.98
CA THR A 186 4.46 -10.13 -1.88
C THR A 186 5.98 -10.17 -1.88
N LEU A 187 6.64 -9.22 -2.56
CA LEU A 187 8.09 -9.19 -2.70
C LEU A 187 8.73 -8.52 -1.48
N SER A 188 9.76 -9.16 -0.89
CA SER A 188 10.65 -8.51 0.05
C SER A 188 11.56 -7.49 -0.65
N VAL A 189 12.10 -6.55 0.10
CA VAL A 189 13.09 -5.60 -0.43
C VAL A 189 14.33 -6.33 -0.98
N GLU A 190 14.76 -7.40 -0.31
CA GLU A 190 15.86 -8.26 -0.78
C GLU A 190 15.57 -8.84 -2.19
N ARG A 191 14.40 -9.44 -2.37
CA ARG A 191 13.97 -9.99 -3.67
C ARG A 191 13.87 -8.93 -4.77
N ILE A 192 13.40 -7.73 -4.40
CA ILE A 192 13.39 -6.58 -5.32
C ILE A 192 14.82 -6.22 -5.73
N GLY A 193 15.77 -6.21 -4.79
CA GLY A 193 17.18 -5.94 -5.05
C GLY A 193 17.83 -6.97 -6.00
N GLU A 194 17.54 -8.27 -5.82
CA GLU A 194 17.97 -9.33 -6.73
C GLU A 194 17.47 -9.07 -8.16
N LEU A 195 16.19 -8.75 -8.29
CA LEU A 195 15.55 -8.47 -9.58
C LEU A 195 16.15 -7.23 -10.27
N ILE A 196 16.31 -6.14 -9.52
CA ILE A 196 16.93 -4.91 -10.05
C ILE A 196 18.37 -5.17 -10.51
N SER A 197 19.16 -5.85 -9.68
CA SER A 197 20.54 -6.20 -10.02
C SER A 197 20.62 -7.04 -11.28
N PHE A 198 19.70 -7.99 -11.45
CA PHE A 198 19.63 -8.80 -12.66
C PHE A 198 19.28 -7.97 -13.90
N ILE A 199 18.23 -7.13 -13.83
CA ILE A 199 17.81 -6.26 -14.93
C ILE A 199 18.97 -5.34 -15.34
N LYS A 200 19.59 -4.67 -14.37
CA LYS A 200 20.72 -3.75 -14.63
C LYS A 200 21.98 -4.44 -15.12
N SER A 201 22.17 -5.72 -14.83
CA SER A 201 23.27 -6.51 -15.39
C SER A 201 23.13 -6.75 -16.91
N ILE A 202 21.90 -6.72 -17.43
CA ILE A 202 21.58 -6.89 -18.85
C ILE A 202 21.57 -5.53 -19.55
N LYS A 203 20.89 -4.54 -18.97
CA LYS A 203 20.76 -3.20 -19.52
C LYS A 203 20.82 -2.15 -18.39
N PRO A 204 22.02 -1.57 -18.12
CA PRO A 204 22.27 -0.71 -16.96
C PRO A 204 21.43 0.58 -16.90
N ASP A 205 20.94 1.07 -18.05
CA ASP A 205 20.17 2.32 -18.16
C ASP A 205 18.65 2.12 -18.04
N VAL A 206 18.18 0.90 -17.75
CA VAL A 206 16.76 0.67 -17.43
C VAL A 206 16.43 1.31 -16.07
N ILE A 207 15.40 2.14 -16.06
CA ILE A 207 14.86 2.74 -14.84
C ILE A 207 13.99 1.68 -14.14
N CYS A 208 14.39 1.26 -12.95
CA CYS A 208 13.62 0.35 -12.11
C CYS A 208 12.69 1.16 -11.18
N MET A 209 11.40 1.15 -11.47
CA MET A 209 10.37 1.81 -10.68
C MET A 209 9.63 0.77 -9.82
N VAL A 210 9.56 0.99 -8.52
CA VAL A 210 8.83 0.14 -7.59
C VAL A 210 7.53 0.81 -7.14
N ASP A 211 6.39 0.17 -7.41
CA ASP A 211 5.14 0.45 -6.71
C ASP A 211 5.27 -0.10 -5.28
N ASN A 212 5.51 0.80 -4.33
CA ASN A 212 5.79 0.47 -2.93
C ASN A 212 4.54 0.50 -2.05
N CYS A 213 3.36 0.72 -2.62
CA CYS A 213 2.10 0.76 -1.88
C CYS A 213 1.95 -0.45 -0.97
N TYR A 214 1.60 -0.20 0.30
CA TYR A 214 1.45 -1.16 1.40
C TYR A 214 2.75 -1.76 1.97
N GLY A 215 3.90 -1.52 1.33
CA GLY A 215 5.19 -2.02 1.79
C GLY A 215 5.99 -1.04 2.64
N GLU A 216 5.65 0.24 2.61
CA GLU A 216 6.38 1.29 3.29
C GLU A 216 6.42 1.03 4.81
N PHE A 217 7.61 1.08 5.38
CA PHE A 217 7.88 0.87 6.82
C PHE A 217 7.58 -0.55 7.35
N ILE A 218 7.42 -1.54 6.48
CA ILE A 218 7.20 -2.94 6.87
C ILE A 218 8.53 -3.67 7.09
N GLU A 219 9.58 -3.30 6.38
CA GLU A 219 10.95 -3.78 6.55
C GLU A 219 11.83 -2.63 7.06
N GLU A 220 13.05 -2.94 7.51
CA GLU A 220 14.02 -1.95 7.99
C GLU A 220 14.57 -1.07 6.87
N ILE A 221 14.56 -1.57 5.65
CA ILE A 221 15.04 -0.92 4.43
C ILE A 221 13.91 -0.81 3.39
N GLU A 222 14.09 0.10 2.45
CA GLU A 222 13.14 0.37 1.38
C GLU A 222 13.71 -0.04 0.01
N PRO A 223 12.91 -0.19 -1.04
CA PRO A 223 13.39 -0.57 -2.37
C PRO A 223 14.48 0.34 -2.94
N SER A 224 14.52 1.61 -2.54
CA SER A 224 15.60 2.55 -2.89
C SER A 224 16.96 2.13 -2.36
N ASP A 225 17.01 1.49 -1.18
CA ASP A 225 18.26 1.00 -0.57
C ASP A 225 18.91 -0.14 -1.38
N VAL A 226 18.14 -0.80 -2.24
CA VAL A 226 18.59 -1.93 -3.06
C VAL A 226 18.62 -1.61 -4.55
N GLY A 227 18.60 -0.32 -4.90
CA GLY A 227 18.86 0.16 -6.25
C GLY A 227 17.63 0.51 -7.09
N ALA A 228 16.44 0.64 -6.51
CA ALA A 228 15.30 1.20 -7.23
C ALA A 228 15.58 2.67 -7.60
N ASP A 229 15.41 3.02 -8.87
CA ASP A 229 15.57 4.39 -9.36
C ASP A 229 14.38 5.28 -8.95
N MET A 230 13.23 4.67 -8.74
CA MET A 230 12.05 5.33 -8.18
C MET A 230 11.27 4.38 -7.25
N THR A 231 10.82 4.90 -6.12
CA THR A 231 9.78 4.30 -5.26
C THR A 231 8.57 5.21 -5.26
N VAL A 232 7.40 4.63 -5.49
CA VAL A 232 6.16 5.39 -5.77
C VAL A 232 5.04 4.87 -4.90
N GLY A 233 4.22 5.76 -4.36
CA GLY A 233 3.07 5.36 -3.57
C GLY A 233 2.07 6.47 -3.26
N SER A 234 1.13 6.14 -2.39
CA SER A 234 0.01 6.99 -2.00
C SER A 234 0.15 7.50 -0.57
N LEU A 235 -0.19 8.76 -0.34
CA LEU A 235 -0.20 9.33 1.01
C LEU A 235 -1.44 8.91 1.82
N ILE A 236 -2.52 8.43 1.18
CA ILE A 236 -3.67 7.86 1.91
C ILE A 236 -3.47 6.38 2.26
N LYS A 237 -2.22 5.89 2.17
CA LYS A 237 -1.77 4.56 2.62
C LYS A 237 -0.76 4.71 3.75
N ASN A 238 0.19 3.77 3.86
CA ASN A 238 1.15 3.73 4.96
C ASN A 238 1.83 5.07 5.25
N PRO A 239 2.42 5.79 4.26
CA PRO A 239 3.22 6.98 4.55
C PRO A 239 2.43 8.16 5.12
N GLY A 240 1.12 8.22 4.88
CA GLY A 240 0.29 9.29 5.43
C GLY A 240 -0.20 9.04 6.85
N GLY A 241 0.06 7.86 7.43
CA GLY A 241 -0.27 7.53 8.82
C GLY A 241 -1.73 7.76 9.20
N GLY A 242 -2.65 7.68 8.24
CA GLY A 242 -4.07 7.95 8.44
C GLY A 242 -4.45 9.43 8.62
N LEU A 243 -3.50 10.36 8.42
CA LEU A 243 -3.74 11.81 8.55
C LEU A 243 -3.67 12.57 7.24
N ALA A 244 -2.94 12.08 6.24
CA ALA A 244 -2.86 12.73 4.95
C ALA A 244 -4.20 12.66 4.21
N PRO A 245 -4.86 13.80 3.94
CA PRO A 245 -6.22 13.80 3.35
C PRO A 245 -6.24 13.47 1.86
N ILE A 246 -5.10 13.52 1.20
CA ILE A 246 -4.90 13.34 -0.24
C ILE A 246 -3.41 13.15 -0.50
N GLY A 247 -3.03 12.84 -1.70
CA GLY A 247 -1.65 12.98 -2.14
C GLY A 247 -0.98 11.68 -2.54
N GLY A 248 0.17 11.85 -3.17
CA GLY A 248 1.09 10.79 -3.52
C GLY A 248 2.53 11.23 -3.34
N TYR A 249 3.43 10.27 -3.33
CA TYR A 249 4.86 10.52 -3.29
C TYR A 249 5.58 9.75 -4.41
N ILE A 250 6.68 10.32 -4.87
CA ILE A 250 7.66 9.71 -5.76
C ILE A 250 9.02 10.08 -5.21
N CYS A 251 9.79 9.10 -4.74
CA CYS A 251 11.17 9.25 -4.27
C CYS A 251 12.11 8.56 -5.25
N GLY A 252 13.26 9.14 -5.57
CA GLY A 252 14.18 8.50 -6.52
C GLY A 252 15.39 9.34 -6.89
N THR A 253 15.99 8.98 -8.03
CA THR A 253 17.11 9.76 -8.58
C THR A 253 16.66 11.16 -8.97
N ALA A 254 17.53 12.15 -8.84
CA ALA A 254 17.24 13.55 -9.19
C ALA A 254 16.71 13.68 -10.62
N ALA A 255 17.30 12.92 -11.56
CA ALA A 255 16.88 12.94 -12.95
C ALA A 255 15.44 12.43 -13.15
N CYS A 256 15.05 11.33 -12.49
CA CYS A 256 13.70 10.80 -12.58
C CYS A 256 12.68 11.75 -11.95
N ILE A 257 13.01 12.33 -10.80
CA ILE A 257 12.13 13.25 -10.08
C ILE A 257 11.93 14.56 -10.86
N GLU A 258 12.98 15.09 -11.46
CA GLU A 258 12.85 16.27 -12.33
C GLU A 258 11.88 16.04 -13.49
N GLN A 259 11.97 14.88 -14.17
CA GLN A 259 11.01 14.51 -15.22
C GLN A 259 9.58 14.42 -14.68
N CYS A 260 9.40 13.84 -13.50
CA CYS A 260 8.10 13.77 -12.83
C CYS A 260 7.56 15.18 -12.50
N ALA A 261 8.41 16.08 -12.05
CA ALA A 261 8.03 17.46 -11.74
C ALA A 261 7.58 18.23 -13.00
N TYR A 262 8.29 18.05 -14.11
CA TYR A 262 7.88 18.64 -15.40
C TYR A 262 6.56 18.05 -15.91
N ARG A 263 6.31 16.78 -15.65
CA ARG A 263 5.06 16.14 -16.06
C ARG A 263 3.88 16.52 -15.17
N LEU A 264 4.14 16.71 -13.87
CA LEU A 264 3.12 17.13 -12.89
C LEU A 264 2.64 18.56 -13.12
N SER A 265 3.56 19.46 -13.41
CA SER A 265 3.29 20.87 -13.69
C SER A 265 3.42 21.18 -15.19
N ALA A 266 4.56 21.64 -15.62
CA ALA A 266 4.91 21.84 -17.03
C ALA A 266 6.43 21.90 -17.18
N PRO A 267 6.98 21.58 -18.38
CA PRO A 267 8.37 21.86 -18.69
C PRO A 267 8.72 23.31 -18.45
N GLY A 268 9.81 23.54 -17.72
CA GLY A 268 10.28 24.88 -17.34
C GLY A 268 9.72 25.41 -16.02
N LEU A 269 8.64 24.81 -15.46
CA LEU A 269 8.13 25.12 -14.12
C LEU A 269 8.61 24.08 -13.08
N GLY A 270 8.46 22.81 -13.39
CA GLY A 270 8.97 21.70 -12.55
C GLY A 270 8.51 21.77 -11.10
N GLN A 271 9.46 21.68 -10.17
CA GLN A 271 9.21 21.67 -8.72
C GLN A 271 8.86 23.05 -8.14
N GLU A 272 9.10 24.15 -8.88
CA GLU A 272 8.92 25.52 -8.38
C GLU A 272 7.48 25.87 -8.04
N VAL A 273 6.50 25.17 -8.63
CA VAL A 273 5.08 25.44 -8.46
C VAL A 273 4.36 24.29 -7.77
N GLY A 274 3.21 24.59 -7.18
CA GLY A 274 2.35 23.66 -6.48
C GLY A 274 2.11 24.07 -5.04
N ALA A 275 1.07 24.86 -4.82
CA ALA A 275 0.71 25.36 -3.49
C ALA A 275 0.32 24.21 -2.55
N SER A 276 0.72 24.32 -1.29
CA SER A 276 0.44 23.30 -0.27
C SER A 276 -0.98 23.32 0.30
N LEU A 277 -1.70 24.43 0.13
CA LEU A 277 -3.12 24.58 0.50
C LEU A 277 -3.44 24.24 1.96
N GLY A 278 -2.46 24.30 2.86
CA GLY A 278 -2.66 24.04 4.29
C GLY A 278 -2.68 22.58 4.70
N VAL A 279 -2.33 21.62 3.82
CA VAL A 279 -2.31 20.18 4.17
C VAL A 279 -1.01 19.72 4.82
N LEU A 280 0.03 20.54 4.82
CA LEU A 280 1.36 20.15 5.30
C LEU A 280 1.39 19.67 6.76
N PRO A 281 0.67 20.26 7.72
CA PRO A 281 0.63 19.73 9.08
C PRO A 281 0.21 18.24 9.13
N SER A 282 -0.81 17.88 8.36
CA SER A 282 -1.27 16.49 8.26
C SER A 282 -0.26 15.58 7.55
N PHE A 283 0.45 16.08 6.54
CA PHE A 283 1.49 15.32 5.83
C PHE A 283 2.68 15.03 6.75
N TYR A 284 3.20 16.05 7.43
CA TYR A 284 4.31 15.89 8.37
C TYR A 284 3.96 14.99 9.55
N GLN A 285 2.83 15.26 10.20
CA GLN A 285 2.41 14.46 11.36
C GLN A 285 2.04 13.03 10.94
N GLY A 286 1.39 12.87 9.80
CA GLY A 286 1.06 11.56 9.25
C GLY A 286 2.32 10.75 8.96
N PHE A 287 3.32 11.34 8.31
CA PHE A 287 4.59 10.68 8.03
C PHE A 287 5.36 10.32 9.30
N PHE A 288 5.33 11.20 10.30
CA PHE A 288 5.91 10.92 11.61
C PHE A 288 5.26 9.71 12.29
N LEU A 289 3.95 9.56 12.19
CA LEU A 289 3.20 8.44 12.80
C LEU A 289 3.24 7.16 11.96
N ALA A 290 3.56 7.26 10.67
CA ALA A 290 3.44 6.18 9.70
C ALA A 290 4.10 4.85 10.12
N PRO A 291 5.31 4.82 10.69
CA PRO A 291 5.92 3.56 11.14
C PRO A 291 5.10 2.82 12.19
N THR A 292 4.56 3.54 13.18
CA THR A 292 3.72 2.96 14.24
C THR A 292 2.37 2.51 13.71
N VAL A 293 1.76 3.28 12.80
CA VAL A 293 0.47 2.95 12.19
C VAL A 293 0.62 1.71 11.29
N ALA A 294 1.67 1.66 10.46
CA ALA A 294 1.97 0.50 9.62
C ALA A 294 2.21 -0.77 10.44
N ALA A 295 2.94 -0.67 11.56
CA ALA A 295 3.13 -1.78 12.51
C ALA A 295 1.79 -2.25 13.11
N GLY A 296 0.91 -1.33 13.47
CA GLY A 296 -0.44 -1.66 13.96
C GLY A 296 -1.27 -2.43 12.94
N ALA A 297 -1.26 -1.99 11.70
CA ALA A 297 -1.93 -2.66 10.57
C ALA A 297 -1.33 -4.05 10.29
N LEU A 298 0.01 -4.17 10.31
CA LEU A 298 0.71 -5.44 10.12
C LEU A 298 0.37 -6.45 11.22
N LYS A 299 0.33 -6.03 12.49
CA LYS A 299 -0.12 -6.88 13.60
C LYS A 299 -1.55 -7.37 13.38
N GLY A 300 -2.43 -6.50 12.89
CA GLY A 300 -3.79 -6.84 12.50
C GLY A 300 -3.84 -7.93 11.43
N ALA A 301 -3.06 -7.80 10.36
CA ALA A 301 -2.98 -8.78 9.28
C ALA A 301 -2.48 -10.15 9.79
N ILE A 302 -1.43 -10.17 10.62
CA ILE A 302 -0.90 -11.40 11.23
C ILE A 302 -1.92 -12.05 12.18
N PHE A 303 -2.61 -11.25 12.97
CA PHE A 303 -3.65 -11.74 13.86
C PHE A 303 -4.80 -12.35 13.07
N ALA A 304 -5.27 -11.69 12.01
CA ALA A 304 -6.30 -12.23 11.11
C ALA A 304 -5.89 -13.58 10.53
N ALA A 305 -4.64 -13.70 10.01
CA ALA A 305 -4.14 -14.97 9.51
C ALA A 305 -4.23 -16.08 10.55
N ASN A 306 -3.73 -15.84 11.77
CA ASN A 306 -3.73 -16.85 12.83
C ASN A 306 -5.13 -17.23 13.31
N VAL A 307 -6.06 -16.28 13.36
CA VAL A 307 -7.47 -16.53 13.71
C VAL A 307 -8.12 -17.44 12.68
N PHE A 308 -8.03 -17.10 11.39
CA PHE A 308 -8.74 -17.84 10.34
C PHE A 308 -8.05 -19.15 9.96
N GLU A 309 -6.72 -19.22 10.00
CA GLU A 309 -5.98 -20.47 9.84
C GLU A 309 -6.33 -21.50 10.93
N LYS A 310 -6.46 -21.03 12.20
CA LYS A 310 -6.88 -21.88 13.32
C LYS A 310 -8.29 -22.42 13.17
N LEU A 311 -9.13 -21.75 12.40
CA LEU A 311 -10.50 -22.17 12.05
C LEU A 311 -10.55 -23.06 10.79
N GLY A 312 -9.39 -23.35 10.14
CA GLY A 312 -9.30 -24.21 8.97
C GLY A 312 -9.57 -23.52 7.64
N TYR A 313 -9.47 -22.20 7.60
CA TYR A 313 -9.51 -21.43 6.35
C TYR A 313 -8.11 -21.35 5.72
N ASP A 314 -8.07 -21.33 4.40
CA ASP A 314 -6.84 -21.04 3.66
C ASP A 314 -6.56 -19.52 3.73
N VAL A 315 -5.36 -19.15 4.15
CA VAL A 315 -4.93 -17.77 4.33
C VAL A 315 -3.60 -17.51 3.61
N ILE A 316 -3.43 -16.33 3.03
CA ILE A 316 -2.21 -15.96 2.29
C ILE A 316 -1.82 -14.51 2.65
N PRO A 317 -0.63 -14.31 3.23
CA PRO A 317 0.33 -15.28 3.76
C PRO A 317 -0.24 -16.04 4.96
N ASN A 318 0.34 -17.21 5.30
CA ASN A 318 -0.09 -17.95 6.49
C ASN A 318 0.34 -17.27 7.81
N GLY A 319 -0.10 -17.80 8.94
CA GLY A 319 0.14 -17.21 10.26
C GLY A 319 1.61 -17.07 10.65
N THR A 320 2.53 -17.82 10.03
CA THR A 320 3.96 -17.86 10.37
C THR A 320 4.89 -17.27 9.32
N GLU A 321 4.41 -17.08 8.07
CA GLU A 321 5.21 -16.53 6.98
C GLU A 321 5.67 -15.09 7.25
N PRO A 322 6.85 -14.70 6.71
CA PRO A 322 7.28 -13.32 6.69
C PRO A 322 6.27 -12.40 6.00
N ARG A 323 6.28 -11.14 6.35
CA ARG A 323 5.37 -10.13 5.81
C ARG A 323 6.12 -8.99 5.18
N TYR A 324 5.65 -8.57 4.01
CA TYR A 324 6.24 -7.49 3.23
C TYR A 324 5.22 -6.44 2.80
N ASP A 325 3.96 -6.63 3.20
CA ASP A 325 2.84 -5.69 3.12
C ASP A 325 1.85 -5.93 4.28
N ILE A 326 0.79 -5.12 4.34
CA ILE A 326 -0.25 -5.18 5.39
C ILE A 326 -1.51 -5.94 4.96
N ILE A 327 -1.49 -6.61 3.80
CA ILE A 327 -2.68 -7.27 3.26
C ILE A 327 -2.75 -8.73 3.73
N GLN A 328 -3.93 -9.13 4.18
CA GLN A 328 -4.26 -10.51 4.52
C GLN A 328 -5.42 -11.00 3.65
N ALA A 329 -5.15 -12.00 2.82
CA ALA A 329 -6.21 -12.72 2.12
C ALA A 329 -6.70 -13.90 2.98
N VAL A 330 -8.02 -14.10 3.03
CA VAL A 330 -8.69 -15.24 3.68
C VAL A 330 -9.69 -15.83 2.69
N THR A 331 -9.54 -17.11 2.36
CA THR A 331 -10.43 -17.82 1.45
C THR A 331 -11.62 -18.38 2.21
N LEU A 332 -12.76 -17.69 2.14
CA LEU A 332 -13.95 -18.00 2.95
C LEU A 332 -14.85 -19.08 2.32
N LYS A 333 -14.62 -19.43 1.06
CA LYS A 333 -15.26 -20.56 0.32
C LYS A 333 -16.78 -20.44 0.09
N LYS A 334 -17.42 -19.40 0.65
CA LYS A 334 -18.88 -19.17 0.55
C LYS A 334 -19.19 -17.68 0.44
N PRO A 335 -20.16 -17.28 -0.39
CA PRO A 335 -20.53 -15.87 -0.52
C PRO A 335 -21.08 -15.28 0.78
N GLU A 336 -21.85 -16.07 1.54
CA GLU A 336 -22.42 -15.62 2.82
C GLU A 336 -21.33 -15.34 3.86
N ALA A 337 -20.23 -16.10 3.83
CA ALA A 337 -19.10 -15.89 4.72
C ALA A 337 -18.33 -14.61 4.35
N LEU A 338 -18.14 -14.33 3.07
CA LEU A 338 -17.53 -13.10 2.58
C LEU A 338 -18.36 -11.87 3.01
N ILE A 339 -19.67 -11.94 2.82
CA ILE A 339 -20.61 -10.88 3.20
C ILE A 339 -20.56 -10.65 4.72
N ALA A 340 -20.69 -11.70 5.53
CA ALA A 340 -20.66 -11.61 6.98
C ALA A 340 -19.33 -11.05 7.52
N PHE A 341 -18.20 -11.44 6.91
CA PHE A 341 -16.87 -10.90 7.25
C PHE A 341 -16.83 -9.38 7.03
N CYS A 342 -17.17 -8.92 5.83
CA CYS A 342 -17.17 -7.49 5.50
C CYS A 342 -18.15 -6.69 6.38
N GLN A 343 -19.34 -7.23 6.67
CA GLN A 343 -20.30 -6.61 7.57
C GLN A 343 -19.75 -6.50 9.01
N GLY A 344 -18.95 -7.47 9.45
CA GLY A 344 -18.28 -7.41 10.75
C GLY A 344 -17.21 -6.31 10.80
N ILE A 345 -16.39 -6.18 9.76
CA ILE A 345 -15.40 -5.10 9.65
C ILE A 345 -16.09 -3.73 9.62
N GLN A 346 -17.18 -3.58 8.86
CA GLN A 346 -17.95 -2.32 8.82
C GLN A 346 -18.55 -1.97 10.18
N ALA A 347 -19.11 -2.94 10.88
CA ALA A 347 -19.66 -2.73 12.22
C ALA A 347 -18.60 -2.35 13.27
N ALA A 348 -17.33 -2.66 13.02
CA ALA A 348 -16.22 -2.26 13.87
C ALA A 348 -15.61 -0.90 13.50
N ALA A 349 -16.00 -0.30 12.38
CA ALA A 349 -15.44 0.96 11.91
C ALA A 349 -15.81 2.14 12.83
N PRO A 350 -14.97 3.17 12.96
CA PRO A 350 -15.31 4.37 13.72
C PRO A 350 -16.30 5.29 12.98
N VAL A 351 -16.38 5.15 11.66
CA VAL A 351 -17.24 5.94 10.79
C VAL A 351 -18.21 4.98 10.09
N ASP A 352 -19.48 5.38 9.99
CA ASP A 352 -20.54 4.62 9.33
C ASP A 352 -20.70 3.16 9.84
N SER A 353 -20.40 2.89 11.10
CA SER A 353 -20.53 1.55 11.71
C SER A 353 -21.96 0.98 11.70
N TYR A 354 -22.95 1.86 11.59
CA TYR A 354 -24.37 1.50 11.50
C TYR A 354 -24.82 1.07 10.10
N VAL A 355 -23.97 1.27 9.08
CA VAL A 355 -24.24 0.86 7.69
C VAL A 355 -23.97 -0.62 7.54
N THR A 356 -24.83 -1.31 6.81
CA THR A 356 -24.63 -2.71 6.46
C THR A 356 -24.24 -2.79 4.99
N PRO A 357 -22.98 -3.14 4.66
CA PRO A 357 -22.56 -3.26 3.28
C PRO A 357 -23.20 -4.46 2.60
N GLU A 358 -23.54 -4.28 1.32
CA GLU A 358 -24.06 -5.30 0.43
C GLU A 358 -23.23 -5.37 -0.85
N PRO A 359 -23.17 -6.55 -1.52
CA PRO A 359 -22.49 -6.67 -2.81
C PRO A 359 -23.17 -5.78 -3.86
N TRP A 360 -22.36 -5.11 -4.69
CA TRP A 360 -22.84 -4.23 -5.75
C TRP A 360 -21.94 -4.27 -6.98
N ASP A 361 -22.49 -3.84 -8.13
CA ASP A 361 -21.74 -3.78 -9.39
C ASP A 361 -20.80 -2.57 -9.36
N MET A 362 -19.50 -2.83 -9.29
CA MET A 362 -18.47 -1.79 -9.22
C MET A 362 -17.82 -1.61 -10.60
N PRO A 363 -17.66 -0.37 -11.08
CA PRO A 363 -16.99 -0.12 -12.36
C PRO A 363 -15.56 -0.70 -12.38
N GLY A 364 -15.22 -1.43 -13.45
CA GLY A 364 -13.90 -2.05 -13.62
C GLY A 364 -13.76 -3.46 -13.05
N TYR A 365 -14.82 -4.04 -12.48
CA TYR A 365 -14.83 -5.43 -11.99
C TYR A 365 -15.79 -6.30 -12.79
N ASP A 366 -15.40 -7.57 -13.00
CA ASP A 366 -16.22 -8.56 -13.75
C ASP A 366 -17.28 -9.26 -12.89
N SER A 367 -17.31 -9.00 -11.59
CA SER A 367 -18.25 -9.54 -10.61
C SER A 367 -18.60 -8.47 -9.57
N GLN A 368 -19.73 -8.66 -8.90
CA GLN A 368 -20.05 -7.81 -7.75
C GLN A 368 -18.94 -7.85 -6.72
N VAL A 369 -18.73 -6.74 -6.04
CA VAL A 369 -17.75 -6.59 -4.97
C VAL A 369 -18.49 -6.16 -3.71
N ILE A 370 -18.13 -6.71 -2.55
CA ILE A 370 -18.51 -6.17 -1.26
C ILE A 370 -17.31 -5.46 -0.63
N MET A 371 -17.55 -4.29 -0.06
CA MET A 371 -16.51 -3.46 0.54
C MET A 371 -16.96 -2.93 1.90
N ALA A 372 -16.10 -3.07 2.89
CA ALA A 372 -16.23 -2.45 4.21
C ALA A 372 -15.10 -1.42 4.38
N ALA A 373 -15.45 -0.15 4.51
CA ALA A 373 -14.50 0.95 4.54
C ALA A 373 -15.08 2.16 5.28
N GLY A 374 -15.30 2.02 6.57
CA GLY A 374 -15.68 3.12 7.46
C GLY A 374 -14.46 3.91 7.92
N ALA A 375 -13.93 4.77 7.04
CA ALA A 375 -12.66 5.47 7.21
C ALA A 375 -12.86 6.99 7.39
N PHE A 376 -11.93 7.65 8.10
CA PHE A 376 -11.88 9.13 8.21
C PHE A 376 -11.48 9.78 6.89
N ILE A 377 -10.59 9.11 6.13
CA ILE A 377 -10.14 9.53 4.81
C ILE A 377 -10.70 8.55 3.79
N GLN A 378 -11.55 9.02 2.90
CA GLN A 378 -12.20 8.18 1.90
C GLN A 378 -11.16 7.43 1.03
N GLY A 379 -11.28 6.10 0.97
CA GLY A 379 -10.36 5.25 0.23
C GLY A 379 -9.02 4.99 0.90
N SER A 380 -8.83 5.45 2.15
CA SER A 380 -7.63 5.17 2.95
C SER A 380 -7.58 3.70 3.35
N SER A 381 -6.66 2.96 2.78
CA SER A 381 -6.49 1.53 3.06
C SER A 381 -5.46 1.22 4.15
N ILE A 382 -4.84 2.23 4.75
CA ILE A 382 -4.15 2.09 6.05
C ILE A 382 -5.16 2.10 7.21
N GLU A 383 -6.36 2.62 6.99
CA GLU A 383 -7.49 2.47 7.89
C GLU A 383 -8.13 1.09 7.73
N LEU A 384 -8.83 0.63 8.77
CA LEU A 384 -9.46 -0.68 8.79
C LEU A 384 -10.42 -0.86 7.61
N SER A 385 -10.15 -1.83 6.76
CA SER A 385 -10.99 -2.15 5.62
C SER A 385 -10.92 -3.63 5.24
N ALA A 386 -11.96 -4.10 4.57
CA ALA A 386 -12.00 -5.40 3.95
C ALA A 386 -12.86 -5.35 2.70
N ASP A 387 -12.42 -6.02 1.65
CA ASP A 387 -13.16 -6.14 0.41
C ASP A 387 -12.95 -7.51 -0.23
N GLY A 388 -13.84 -7.85 -1.13
CA GLY A 388 -13.69 -9.07 -1.91
C GLY A 388 -14.70 -9.18 -3.04
N PRO A 389 -14.28 -9.77 -4.18
CA PRO A 389 -15.17 -10.05 -5.29
C PRO A 389 -16.10 -11.22 -4.93
N LEU A 390 -17.38 -11.10 -5.28
CA LEU A 390 -18.39 -12.14 -5.04
C LEU A 390 -18.28 -13.24 -6.10
N LYS A 391 -17.12 -13.87 -6.17
CA LYS A 391 -16.81 -14.99 -7.06
C LYS A 391 -15.93 -16.02 -6.36
N GLU A 392 -15.98 -17.27 -6.82
CA GLU A 392 -15.10 -18.30 -6.27
C GLU A 392 -13.62 -17.91 -6.40
N PRO A 393 -12.81 -18.18 -5.37
CA PRO A 393 -13.09 -18.95 -4.13
C PRO A 393 -13.66 -18.12 -2.97
N TYR A 394 -14.24 -16.96 -3.22
CA TYR A 394 -14.79 -16.02 -2.22
C TYR A 394 -13.72 -15.59 -1.19
N ALA A 395 -12.62 -15.07 -1.71
CA ALA A 395 -11.56 -14.53 -0.89
C ALA A 395 -11.86 -13.10 -0.46
N VAL A 396 -11.65 -12.82 0.83
CA VAL A 396 -11.63 -11.46 1.37
C VAL A 396 -10.19 -10.98 1.52
N TYR A 397 -9.98 -9.71 1.22
CA TYR A 397 -8.71 -9.01 1.42
C TYR A 397 -8.90 -8.02 2.57
N PHE A 398 -8.35 -8.37 3.72
CA PHE A 398 -8.35 -7.55 4.92
C PHE A 398 -7.06 -6.72 4.96
N GLN A 399 -7.18 -5.46 5.38
CA GLN A 399 -6.02 -4.56 5.49
C GLN A 399 -6.29 -3.43 6.47
N GLY A 400 -5.20 -2.83 6.96
CA GLY A 400 -5.24 -1.60 7.72
C GLY A 400 -5.65 -1.76 9.19
N GLY A 401 -5.88 -0.61 9.76
CA GLY A 401 -6.15 -0.38 11.17
C GLY A 401 -5.15 0.61 11.74
N LEU A 402 -5.57 1.86 11.99
CA LEU A 402 -4.70 2.94 12.51
C LEU A 402 -4.05 2.59 13.85
N THR A 403 -4.65 1.66 14.59
CA THR A 403 -4.07 1.09 15.80
C THR A 403 -4.25 -0.42 15.80
N TRP A 404 -3.33 -1.12 16.41
CA TRP A 404 -3.45 -2.57 16.66
C TRP A 404 -4.79 -2.94 17.34
N TYR A 405 -5.20 -2.16 18.33
CA TYR A 405 -6.43 -2.44 19.10
C TYR A 405 -7.69 -2.37 18.24
N HIS A 406 -7.74 -1.43 17.29
CA HIS A 406 -8.85 -1.33 16.34
C HIS A 406 -8.83 -2.49 15.33
N ALA A 407 -7.67 -2.85 14.79
CA ALA A 407 -7.53 -4.01 13.92
C ALA A 407 -7.95 -5.32 14.62
N LYS A 408 -7.52 -5.52 15.87
CA LYS A 408 -7.95 -6.65 16.72
C LYS A 408 -9.46 -6.69 16.86
N TYR A 409 -10.07 -5.57 17.25
CA TYR A 409 -11.53 -5.49 17.42
C TYR A 409 -12.27 -5.79 16.12
N GLY A 410 -11.78 -5.27 14.98
CA GLY A 410 -12.36 -5.53 13.67
C GLY A 410 -12.37 -7.02 13.30
N ILE A 411 -11.27 -7.71 13.53
CA ILE A 411 -11.16 -9.16 13.27
C ILE A 411 -12.06 -9.95 14.23
N MET A 412 -12.15 -9.56 15.50
CA MET A 412 -13.05 -10.19 16.46
C MET A 412 -14.52 -9.99 16.05
N MET A 413 -14.88 -8.82 15.55
CA MET A 413 -16.24 -8.53 15.08
C MET A 413 -16.55 -9.30 13.78
N ALA A 414 -15.60 -9.43 12.86
CA ALA A 414 -15.76 -10.25 11.67
C ALA A 414 -16.00 -11.73 12.04
N LEU A 415 -15.21 -12.27 12.98
CA LEU A 415 -15.41 -13.62 13.49
C LEU A 415 -16.77 -13.76 14.19
N GLU A 416 -17.16 -12.81 15.03
CA GLU A 416 -18.44 -12.83 15.72
C GLU A 416 -19.63 -12.87 14.75
N LYS A 417 -19.57 -12.11 13.65
CA LYS A 417 -20.61 -12.15 12.60
C LYS A 417 -20.70 -13.53 11.93
N LEU A 418 -19.56 -14.17 11.69
CA LEU A 418 -19.53 -15.55 11.15
C LEU A 418 -20.12 -16.57 12.14
N VAL A 419 -19.88 -16.39 13.43
CA VAL A 419 -20.48 -17.22 14.50
C VAL A 419 -21.99 -17.01 14.58
N GLN A 420 -22.44 -15.76 14.59
CA GLN A 420 -23.87 -15.40 14.62
C GLN A 420 -24.63 -15.92 13.39
N ALA A 421 -23.98 -15.93 12.24
CA ALA A 421 -24.52 -16.50 10.99
C ALA A 421 -24.49 -18.06 10.97
N GLY A 422 -23.96 -18.72 11.99
CA GLY A 422 -23.85 -20.18 12.03
C GLY A 422 -22.83 -20.79 11.05
N ILE A 423 -21.94 -19.93 10.51
CA ILE A 423 -20.91 -20.35 9.56
C ILE A 423 -19.70 -20.93 10.28
N VAL A 424 -19.37 -20.40 11.45
CA VAL A 424 -18.28 -20.85 12.32
C VAL A 424 -18.83 -21.29 13.66
N THR A 425 -18.25 -22.33 14.23
CA THR A 425 -18.54 -22.81 15.60
C THR A 425 -17.23 -22.77 16.41
N LEU A 426 -17.25 -22.12 17.60
CA LEU A 426 -16.13 -21.98 18.53
C LEU A 426 -16.28 -22.92 19.74
#